data_c01be7220b6da8b1b87d83d2bd102de5
#
_entry.id   c01be7220b6da8b1b87d83d2bd102de5
#
_cell.length_a   1.000
_cell.length_b   1.000
_cell.length_c   1.000
_cell.angle_alpha   90.00
_cell.angle_beta   90.00
_cell.angle_gamma   90.00
#
_symmetry.space_group_name_H-M   'P 1'
#
loop_
_entity.id
_entity.type
_entity.pdbx_description
1 polymer ?
#
loop_
_entity_poly.entity_id
_entity_poly.type
_entity_poly.pdbx_seq_one_letter_code
_entity_poly.pdbx_strand_id
1 'polypeptide(L)'
;MSDNLSSVETYSLLTKVNASILQTSQSAIGIYQGSTTLLLPKDLYLDLADLLKEEMLPLQLWIYMGIINQGDKTSIYTYGLKEFGKTEIEIIESPMNSDDLYYFLLSILQYVLGSDVTLKDGETIGFSEDQKIKITESKAVYLEGTSLKLDV
;
A
#
# COMPACT_ATOMS: atom_id res chain seq x y z
N MET A 1 16.80 20.60 -5.87
CA MET A 1 15.78 19.54 -5.88
C MET A 1 14.39 20.17 -6.01
N SER A 2 13.57 19.61 -6.84
CA SER A 2 12.23 20.16 -7.03
C SER A 2 11.34 19.84 -5.83
N ASP A 3 10.87 20.86 -5.12
CA ASP A 3 9.96 20.71 -4.01
C ASP A 3 8.50 20.49 -4.47
N ASN A 4 8.31 20.36 -5.79
CA ASN A 4 6.98 20.29 -6.40
C ASN A 4 6.51 18.87 -6.71
N LEU A 5 7.35 17.84 -6.47
CA LEU A 5 6.96 16.45 -6.70
C LEU A 5 6.14 15.91 -5.53
N SER A 6 5.01 15.28 -5.83
CA SER A 6 4.27 14.52 -4.83
C SER A 6 5.06 13.29 -4.40
N SER A 7 4.69 12.68 -3.26
CA SER A 7 5.33 11.44 -2.80
C SER A 7 5.17 10.32 -3.83
N VAL A 8 4.02 10.23 -4.49
CA VAL A 8 3.78 9.25 -5.56
C VAL A 8 4.75 9.48 -6.72
N GLU A 9 4.94 10.70 -7.17
CA GLU A 9 5.88 11.03 -8.25
C GLU A 9 7.31 10.70 -7.86
N THR A 10 7.70 11.04 -6.63
CA THR A 10 9.04 10.75 -6.10
C THR A 10 9.29 9.23 -6.06
N TYR A 11 8.36 8.45 -5.53
CA TYR A 11 8.49 7.00 -5.46
C TYR A 11 8.43 6.36 -6.84
N SER A 12 7.62 6.90 -7.76
CA SER A 12 7.60 6.44 -9.16
C SER A 12 8.95 6.63 -9.84
N LEU A 13 9.54 7.80 -9.67
CA LEU A 13 10.87 8.10 -10.22
C LEU A 13 11.94 7.19 -9.62
N LEU A 14 11.94 7.02 -8.30
CA LEU A 14 12.87 6.14 -7.61
C LEU A 14 12.74 4.70 -8.10
N THR A 15 11.52 4.21 -8.29
CA THR A 15 11.26 2.86 -8.78
C THR A 15 11.82 2.68 -10.20
N LYS A 16 11.61 3.65 -11.08
CA LYS A 16 12.15 3.62 -12.44
C LYS A 16 13.68 3.62 -12.46
N VAL A 17 14.30 4.45 -11.62
CA VAL A 17 15.77 4.50 -11.49
C VAL A 17 16.31 3.17 -10.97
N ASN A 18 15.71 2.62 -9.92
CA ASN A 18 16.13 1.33 -9.36
C ASN A 18 15.97 0.19 -10.37
N ALA A 19 14.85 0.16 -11.10
CA ALA A 19 14.62 -0.85 -12.13
C ALA A 19 15.66 -0.75 -13.23
N SER A 20 16.01 0.46 -13.65
CA SER A 20 17.05 0.68 -14.66
C SER A 20 18.41 0.17 -14.18
N ILE A 21 18.77 0.41 -12.92
CA ILE A 21 20.01 -0.09 -12.33
C ILE A 21 20.02 -1.62 -12.31
N LEU A 22 18.91 -2.25 -11.92
CA LEU A 22 18.80 -3.71 -11.87
C LEU A 22 18.89 -4.35 -13.25
N GLN A 23 18.32 -3.72 -14.28
CA GLN A 23 18.39 -4.22 -15.67
C GLN A 23 19.79 -4.15 -16.24
N THR A 24 20.57 -3.15 -15.85
CA THR A 24 21.90 -2.92 -16.40
C THR A 24 23.03 -3.51 -15.56
N SER A 25 22.78 -3.85 -14.29
CA SER A 25 23.79 -4.41 -13.41
C SER A 25 23.69 -5.94 -13.36
N GLN A 26 24.79 -6.61 -13.69
CA GLN A 26 24.87 -8.07 -13.62
C GLN A 26 25.02 -8.59 -12.19
N SER A 27 25.50 -7.78 -11.28
CA SER A 27 25.76 -8.17 -9.89
C SER A 27 24.66 -7.78 -8.91
N ALA A 28 23.72 -6.91 -9.29
CA ALA A 28 22.60 -6.55 -8.43
C ALA A 28 21.57 -7.67 -8.38
N ILE A 29 21.22 -8.12 -7.17
CA ILE A 29 20.28 -9.24 -6.96
C ILE A 29 18.97 -8.82 -6.34
N GLY A 30 18.87 -7.58 -5.85
CA GLY A 30 17.63 -7.10 -5.22
C GLY A 30 17.75 -5.65 -4.77
N ILE A 31 16.66 -5.13 -4.23
CA ILE A 31 16.54 -3.78 -3.70
C ILE A 31 16.05 -3.85 -2.25
N TYR A 32 16.70 -3.11 -1.37
CA TYR A 32 16.24 -2.92 0.00
C TYR A 32 15.46 -1.61 0.10
N GLN A 33 14.20 -1.70 0.50
CA GLN A 33 13.32 -0.56 0.75
C GLN A 33 13.43 -0.15 2.21
N GLY A 34 14.24 0.88 2.51
CA GLY A 34 14.50 1.31 3.89
C GLY A 34 13.27 1.81 4.64
N SER A 35 12.34 2.49 3.93
CA SER A 35 11.14 3.06 4.55
C SER A 35 10.16 2.00 5.05
N THR A 36 10.13 0.82 4.43
CA THR A 36 9.23 -0.27 4.79
C THR A 36 9.95 -1.51 5.28
N THR A 37 11.28 -1.47 5.38
CA THR A 37 12.14 -2.60 5.78
C THR A 37 11.96 -3.83 4.89
N LEU A 38 11.67 -3.63 3.61
CA LEU A 38 11.50 -4.71 2.62
C LEU A 38 12.79 -4.92 1.84
N LEU A 39 13.18 -6.18 1.70
CA LEU A 39 14.21 -6.61 0.75
C LEU A 39 13.51 -7.31 -0.41
N LEU A 40 13.64 -6.75 -1.62
CA LEU A 40 12.91 -7.20 -2.79
C LEU A 40 13.85 -7.84 -3.80
N PRO A 41 13.62 -9.11 -4.18
CA PRO A 41 14.40 -9.76 -5.25
C PRO A 41 14.29 -9.00 -6.57
N LYS A 42 15.37 -9.08 -7.36
CA LYS A 42 15.50 -8.35 -8.63
C LYS A 42 14.30 -8.57 -9.57
N ASP A 43 13.95 -9.84 -9.83
CA ASP A 43 12.91 -10.17 -10.80
C ASP A 43 11.54 -9.65 -10.36
N LEU A 44 11.22 -9.80 -9.08
CA LEU A 44 9.96 -9.29 -8.53
C LEU A 44 9.90 -7.77 -8.62
N TYR A 45 11.00 -7.09 -8.31
CA TYR A 45 11.06 -5.63 -8.40
C TYR A 45 10.81 -5.15 -9.83
N LEU A 46 11.44 -5.79 -10.80
CA LEU A 46 11.28 -5.43 -12.21
C LEU A 46 9.87 -5.66 -12.72
N ASP A 47 9.26 -6.80 -12.35
CA ASP A 47 7.87 -7.11 -12.74
C ASP A 47 6.89 -6.07 -12.17
N LEU A 48 7.05 -5.72 -10.90
CA LEU A 48 6.18 -4.73 -10.26
C LEU A 48 6.43 -3.31 -10.80
N ALA A 49 7.69 -2.97 -11.11
CA ALA A 49 8.02 -1.66 -11.67
C ALA A 49 7.40 -1.47 -13.06
N ASP A 50 7.18 -2.54 -13.82
CA ASP A 50 6.52 -2.49 -15.11
C ASP A 50 5.07 -2.00 -15.04
N LEU A 51 4.42 -2.07 -13.88
CA LEU A 51 3.07 -1.53 -13.68
C LEU A 51 3.01 -0.02 -13.95
N LEU A 52 4.10 0.71 -13.75
CA LEU A 52 4.16 2.14 -14.04
C LEU A 52 3.97 2.44 -15.53
N LYS A 53 4.32 1.50 -16.41
CA LYS A 53 4.11 1.63 -17.86
C LYS A 53 2.63 1.52 -18.22
N GLU A 54 1.84 0.86 -17.38
CA GLU A 54 0.39 0.67 -17.55
C GLU A 54 -0.42 1.70 -16.77
N GLU A 55 0.22 2.76 -16.27
CA GLU A 55 -0.37 3.79 -15.42
C GLU A 55 -0.94 3.24 -14.10
N MET A 56 -0.47 2.06 -13.70
CA MET A 56 -0.79 1.47 -12.39
C MET A 56 0.34 1.71 -11.41
N LEU A 57 -0.02 1.82 -10.12
CA LEU A 57 0.97 2.03 -9.07
C LEU A 57 1.49 0.68 -8.55
N PRO A 58 2.82 0.47 -8.49
CA PRO A 58 3.38 -0.76 -7.95
C PRO A 58 3.38 -0.73 -6.42
N LEU A 59 2.20 -0.77 -5.83
CA LEU A 59 1.99 -0.57 -4.40
C LEU A 59 2.72 -1.60 -3.54
N GLN A 60 2.90 -2.83 -4.05
CA GLN A 60 3.64 -3.85 -3.33
C GLN A 60 5.12 -3.50 -3.13
N LEU A 61 5.67 -2.60 -3.96
CA LEU A 61 7.03 -2.06 -3.78
C LEU A 61 7.08 -0.95 -2.73
N TRP A 62 5.97 -0.25 -2.54
CA TRP A 62 5.93 0.99 -1.75
C TRP A 62 5.35 0.81 -0.37
N ILE A 63 4.36 -0.08 -0.25
CA ILE A 63 3.57 -0.25 0.97
C ILE A 63 3.66 -1.70 1.44
N TYR A 64 4.06 -1.90 2.69
CA TYR A 64 4.00 -3.21 3.32
C TYR A 64 2.56 -3.48 3.79
N MET A 65 2.06 -4.66 3.49
CA MET A 65 0.76 -5.11 3.98
C MET A 65 0.95 -6.37 4.81
N GLY A 66 0.76 -6.23 6.13
CA GLY A 66 0.88 -7.35 7.06
C GLY A 66 -0.45 -8.06 7.25
N ILE A 67 -0.46 -9.37 7.11
CA ILE A 67 -1.66 -10.19 7.23
C ILE A 67 -1.55 -11.06 8.48
N ILE A 68 -2.62 -11.08 9.28
CA ILE A 68 -2.69 -11.86 10.50
C ILE A 68 -3.96 -12.72 10.46
N ASN A 69 -3.77 -14.04 10.46
CA ASN A 69 -4.87 -14.99 10.48
C ASN A 69 -5.14 -15.44 11.90
N GLN A 70 -6.38 -15.33 12.36
CA GLN A 70 -6.83 -15.73 13.69
C GLN A 70 -8.07 -16.63 13.56
N GLY A 71 -7.86 -17.90 13.30
CA GLY A 71 -8.94 -18.86 13.06
C GLY A 71 -9.71 -18.52 11.77
N ASP A 72 -10.98 -18.20 11.90
CA ASP A 72 -11.85 -17.82 10.77
C ASP A 72 -11.85 -16.32 10.48
N LYS A 73 -11.05 -15.55 11.20
CA LYS A 73 -10.92 -14.09 11.03
C LYS A 73 -9.54 -13.73 10.50
N THR A 74 -9.50 -12.70 9.66
CA THR A 74 -8.25 -12.20 9.09
C THR A 74 -8.16 -10.70 9.34
N SER A 75 -7.00 -10.26 9.79
CA SER A 75 -6.69 -8.84 9.93
C SER A 75 -5.58 -8.48 8.95
N ILE A 76 -5.60 -7.24 8.46
CA ILE A 76 -4.56 -6.72 7.58
C ILE A 76 -4.27 -5.28 7.96
N TYR A 77 -3.01 -4.88 7.84
CA TYR A 77 -2.61 -3.50 8.10
C TYR A 77 -1.60 -3.04 7.06
N THR A 78 -1.50 -1.71 6.88
CA THR A 78 -0.50 -1.09 6.00
C THR A 78 0.64 -0.51 6.81
N TYR A 79 1.82 -0.47 6.19
CA TYR A 79 2.96 0.26 6.72
C TYR A 79 3.69 0.93 5.57
N GLY A 80 3.81 2.25 5.63
CA GLY A 80 4.45 3.05 4.59
C GLY A 80 3.56 4.14 4.00
N LEU A 81 2.26 4.18 4.30
CA LEU A 81 1.36 5.23 3.82
C LEU A 81 1.75 6.61 4.35
N LYS A 82 2.40 6.68 5.49
CA LYS A 82 2.90 7.94 6.07
C LYS A 82 3.85 8.67 5.13
N GLU A 83 4.63 7.95 4.34
CA GLU A 83 5.54 8.53 3.35
C GLU A 83 4.80 9.29 2.25
N PHE A 84 3.51 8.98 2.07
CA PHE A 84 2.64 9.64 1.10
C PHE A 84 1.72 10.67 1.75
N GLY A 85 1.93 11.00 3.03
CA GLY A 85 1.10 11.93 3.77
C GLY A 85 -0.27 11.39 4.13
N LYS A 86 -0.44 10.07 4.14
CA LYS A 86 -1.72 9.40 4.45
C LYS A 86 -1.63 8.66 5.78
N THR A 87 -2.76 8.47 6.44
CA THR A 87 -2.85 7.67 7.65
C THR A 87 -2.86 6.18 7.31
N GLU A 88 -2.14 5.38 8.10
CA GLU A 88 -2.13 3.94 7.90
C GLU A 88 -3.53 3.35 8.06
N ILE A 89 -3.78 2.25 7.36
CA ILE A 89 -5.10 1.58 7.33
C ILE A 89 -4.98 0.22 7.99
N GLU A 90 -5.96 -0.12 8.84
CA GLU A 90 -6.09 -1.45 9.43
C GLU A 90 -7.50 -1.98 9.20
N ILE A 91 -7.62 -3.26 8.86
CA ILE A 91 -8.87 -4.00 8.85
C ILE A 91 -8.73 -5.10 9.88
N ILE A 92 -9.58 -5.07 10.92
CA ILE A 92 -9.45 -5.93 12.08
C ILE A 92 -10.54 -6.99 12.06
N GLU A 93 -10.14 -8.26 12.21
CA GLU A 93 -11.05 -9.41 12.36
C GLU A 93 -12.13 -9.49 11.26
N SER A 94 -11.72 -9.32 10.00
CA SER A 94 -12.61 -9.47 8.86
C SER A 94 -12.97 -10.94 8.63
N PRO A 95 -14.21 -11.26 8.24
CA PRO A 95 -14.59 -12.61 7.84
C PRO A 95 -14.05 -13.00 6.44
N MET A 96 -13.48 -12.06 5.69
CA MET A 96 -12.89 -12.34 4.39
C MET A 96 -11.63 -13.20 4.53
N ASN A 97 -11.36 -14.04 3.52
CA ASN A 97 -10.09 -14.77 3.49
C ASN A 97 -8.93 -13.81 3.19
N SER A 98 -7.70 -14.25 3.44
CA SER A 98 -6.52 -13.40 3.31
C SER A 98 -6.29 -12.89 1.89
N ASP A 99 -6.53 -13.72 0.88
CA ASP A 99 -6.33 -13.32 -0.51
C ASP A 99 -7.34 -12.24 -0.93
N ASP A 100 -8.61 -12.45 -0.66
CA ASP A 100 -9.67 -11.48 -0.98
C ASP A 100 -9.45 -10.17 -0.22
N LEU A 101 -9.06 -10.24 1.04
CA LEU A 101 -8.81 -9.07 1.87
C LEU A 101 -7.60 -8.29 1.36
N TYR A 102 -6.55 -8.99 0.94
CA TYR A 102 -5.35 -8.38 0.37
C TYR A 102 -5.69 -7.60 -0.90
N TYR A 103 -6.39 -8.23 -1.85
CA TYR A 103 -6.77 -7.56 -3.10
C TYR A 103 -7.76 -6.43 -2.88
N PHE A 104 -8.65 -6.57 -1.91
CA PHE A 104 -9.56 -5.51 -1.51
C PHE A 104 -8.80 -4.27 -1.03
N LEU A 105 -7.85 -4.45 -0.10
CA LEU A 105 -7.03 -3.36 0.40
C LEU A 105 -6.17 -2.74 -0.71
N LEU A 106 -5.62 -3.58 -1.59
CA LEU A 106 -4.82 -3.11 -2.71
C LEU A 106 -5.64 -2.17 -3.63
N SER A 107 -6.91 -2.51 -3.88
CA SER A 107 -7.81 -1.66 -4.66
C SER A 107 -8.07 -0.32 -3.99
N ILE A 108 -8.23 -0.31 -2.67
CA ILE A 108 -8.38 0.93 -1.90
C ILE A 108 -7.11 1.78 -1.99
N LEU A 109 -5.94 1.18 -1.88
CA LEU A 109 -4.67 1.89 -1.97
C LEU A 109 -4.45 2.48 -3.36
N GLN A 110 -4.82 1.77 -4.43
CA GLN A 110 -4.78 2.33 -5.79
C GLN A 110 -5.66 3.58 -5.90
N TYR A 111 -6.83 3.55 -5.31
CA TYR A 111 -7.73 4.71 -5.29
C TYR A 111 -7.16 5.85 -4.46
N VAL A 112 -6.70 5.57 -3.24
CA VAL A 112 -6.18 6.59 -2.31
C VAL A 112 -4.95 7.29 -2.88
N LEU A 113 -4.00 6.54 -3.40
CA LEU A 113 -2.75 7.11 -3.92
C LEU A 113 -2.87 7.56 -5.37
N GLY A 114 -3.61 6.83 -6.19
CA GLY A 114 -3.78 7.17 -7.60
C GLY A 114 -4.60 8.43 -7.83
N SER A 115 -5.63 8.64 -7.02
CA SER A 115 -6.52 9.82 -7.11
C SER A 115 -6.21 10.88 -6.04
N ASP A 116 -5.17 10.69 -5.26
CA ASP A 116 -4.76 11.58 -4.16
C ASP A 116 -5.92 11.91 -3.21
N VAL A 117 -6.61 10.86 -2.78
CA VAL A 117 -7.75 10.96 -1.87
C VAL A 117 -7.26 10.81 -0.43
N THR A 118 -7.80 11.62 0.48
CA THR A 118 -7.56 11.47 1.91
C THR A 118 -8.83 10.95 2.58
N LEU A 119 -8.75 9.76 3.15
CA LEU A 119 -9.85 9.16 3.88
C LEU A 119 -9.93 9.76 5.29
N LYS A 120 -11.14 10.02 5.77
CA LYS A 120 -11.35 10.65 7.08
C LYS A 120 -12.34 9.86 7.92
N ASP A 121 -12.19 9.99 9.24
CA ASP A 121 -13.13 9.42 10.20
C ASP A 121 -14.56 9.88 9.92
N GLY A 122 -15.48 8.95 9.97
CA GLY A 122 -16.90 9.21 9.72
C GLY A 122 -17.31 9.18 8.25
N GLU A 123 -16.35 9.10 7.32
CA GLU A 123 -16.65 8.93 5.90
C GLU A 123 -16.96 7.47 5.58
N THR A 124 -17.51 7.25 4.40
CA THR A 124 -17.75 5.90 3.87
C THR A 124 -17.13 5.77 2.49
N ILE A 125 -16.61 4.56 2.19
CA ILE A 125 -16.17 4.20 0.85
C ILE A 125 -17.22 3.28 0.24
N GLY A 126 -17.74 3.63 -0.95
CA GLY A 126 -18.68 2.79 -1.68
C GLY A 126 -17.96 1.98 -2.75
N PHE A 127 -18.18 0.65 -2.75
CA PHE A 127 -17.77 -0.23 -3.84
C PHE A 127 -18.90 -0.51 -4.81
N SER A 128 -20.13 -0.42 -4.30
CA SER A 128 -21.35 -0.52 -5.08
C SER A 128 -22.42 0.29 -4.37
N GLU A 129 -23.57 0.49 -5.01
CA GLU A 129 -24.68 1.22 -4.40
C GLU A 129 -25.15 0.56 -3.09
N ASP A 130 -24.91 -0.73 -2.93
CA ASP A 130 -25.36 -1.51 -1.77
C ASP A 130 -24.28 -1.74 -0.71
N GLN A 131 -23.00 -1.45 -1.01
CA GLN A 131 -21.89 -1.67 -0.08
C GLN A 131 -21.18 -0.36 0.25
N LYS A 132 -21.47 0.15 1.42
CA LYS A 132 -20.75 1.29 1.98
C LYS A 132 -19.92 0.82 3.17
N ILE A 133 -18.62 1.08 3.11
CA ILE A 133 -17.69 0.71 4.16
C ILE A 133 -17.42 1.92 5.02
N LYS A 134 -17.72 1.81 6.30
CA LYS A 134 -17.50 2.89 7.25
C LYS A 134 -16.02 3.00 7.61
N ILE A 135 -15.53 4.22 7.68
CA ILE A 135 -14.17 4.54 8.08
C ILE A 135 -14.19 5.13 9.48
N THR A 136 -13.38 4.58 10.38
CA THR A 136 -13.24 5.07 11.75
C THR A 136 -11.76 5.24 12.07
N GLU A 137 -11.38 6.40 12.60
CA GLU A 137 -10.01 6.62 13.09
C GLU A 137 -9.95 6.24 14.56
N SER A 138 -9.00 5.40 14.93
CA SER A 138 -8.82 4.96 16.30
C SER A 138 -7.36 4.56 16.53
N LYS A 139 -7.03 4.26 17.80
CA LYS A 139 -5.68 3.80 18.15
C LYS A 139 -5.33 2.54 17.35
N ALA A 140 -4.15 2.54 16.75
CA ALA A 140 -3.68 1.42 15.94
C ALA A 140 -3.51 0.15 16.81
N VAL A 141 -3.89 -0.99 16.24
CA VAL A 141 -3.78 -2.30 16.90
C VAL A 141 -2.41 -2.91 16.66
N TYR A 142 -1.92 -2.85 15.43
CA TYR A 142 -0.65 -3.49 15.01
C TYR A 142 0.47 -2.49 14.76
N LEU A 143 0.18 -1.19 14.90
CA LEU A 143 1.11 -0.10 14.62
C LEU A 143 1.14 0.85 15.80
N GLU A 144 2.07 1.79 15.77
CA GLU A 144 2.09 2.90 16.73
C GLU A 144 1.19 4.04 16.26
N GLY A 145 0.62 4.79 17.20
CA GLY A 145 -0.24 5.94 16.91
C GLY A 145 -1.66 5.55 16.58
N THR A 146 -2.25 6.22 15.60
CA THR A 146 -3.62 5.99 15.15
C THR A 146 -3.65 5.43 13.73
N SER A 147 -4.74 4.74 13.41
CA SER A 147 -4.98 4.21 12.07
C SER A 147 -6.44 4.37 11.69
N LEU A 148 -6.71 4.28 10.39
CA LEU A 148 -8.07 4.22 9.87
C LEU A 148 -8.54 2.78 9.85
N LYS A 149 -9.68 2.51 10.48
CA LYS A 149 -10.30 1.19 10.47
C LYS A 149 -11.38 1.15 9.40
N LEU A 150 -11.33 0.14 8.56
CA LEU A 150 -12.36 -0.11 7.56
C LEU A 150 -13.26 -1.24 8.07
N ASP A 151 -14.56 -0.98 8.14
CA ASP A 151 -15.53 -1.95 8.63
C ASP A 151 -15.96 -2.90 7.51
N VAL A 152 -15.19 -3.95 7.35
CA VAL A 152 -15.38 -4.94 6.27
C VAL A 152 -15.70 -6.30 6.85
#